data_20badd397b11fc7b058a3bf4240b55c8
#
_entry.id   20badd397b11fc7b058a3bf4240b55c8
#
_cell.length_a   1.000
_cell.length_b   1.000
_cell.length_c   1.000
_cell.angle_alpha   90.00
_cell.angle_beta   90.00
_cell.angle_gamma   90.00
#
_symmetry.space_group_name_H-M   'P 1'
#
loop_
_entity.id
_entity.type
_entity.pdbx_description
1 polymer ?
#
loop_
_entity_poly.entity_id
_entity_poly.type
_entity_poly.pdbx_seq_one_letter_code
_entity_poly.pdbx_strand_id
1 'polypeptide(L)'
;PWFYLLAFSEGSEVYQDKTAVDLTNACLKSCGLSSKSTKTSGKMSKHEFRVQYEESDFDFLSRTFAEDGFHWYFGDESNLDLLLLQDASRPFPNKTKIKTGLSDGSNGEKDIYRLIGFREKGHVVPGNIKVLSYSVDDATVKSGKSTLSKAPKALKRAIMAKYLPTAADDKPDLSSTKIKRYAEGLASDTQVFEGACYHPALYLGQKIKINPISQTQ
;
A
#
# COMPACT_ATOMS: atom_id res chain seq x y z
N PRO A 1 10.82 -11.77 -6.97
CA PRO A 1 10.05 -11.16 -8.06
C PRO A 1 10.91 -10.13 -8.79
N TRP A 2 10.76 -10.04 -10.11
CA TRP A 2 11.59 -9.19 -10.97
C TRP A 2 11.57 -7.69 -10.58
N PHE A 3 10.49 -7.18 -10.03
CA PHE A 3 10.38 -5.79 -9.56
C PHE A 3 11.43 -5.42 -8.51
N TYR A 4 11.87 -6.38 -7.68
CA TYR A 4 12.95 -6.17 -6.72
C TYR A 4 14.32 -5.97 -7.38
N LEU A 5 14.49 -6.37 -8.64
CA LEU A 5 15.72 -6.10 -9.39
C LEU A 5 15.98 -4.59 -9.55
N LEU A 6 14.92 -3.78 -9.52
CA LEU A 6 15.01 -2.32 -9.54
C LEU A 6 15.70 -1.74 -8.29
N ALA A 7 15.87 -2.51 -7.22
CA ALA A 7 16.63 -2.10 -6.04
C ALA A 7 18.15 -2.03 -6.31
N PHE A 8 18.60 -2.62 -7.41
CA PHE A 8 20.02 -2.60 -7.82
C PHE A 8 20.31 -1.55 -8.90
N SER A 9 19.29 -0.80 -9.34
CA SER A 9 19.42 0.34 -10.23
C SER A 9 19.23 1.61 -9.41
N GLU A 10 20.22 2.47 -9.40
CA GLU A 10 20.22 3.73 -8.65
C GLU A 10 20.46 4.89 -9.62
N GLY A 11 19.76 5.98 -9.42
CA GLY A 11 19.87 7.10 -10.34
C GLY A 11 19.36 8.43 -9.77
N SER A 12 19.58 9.47 -10.57
CA SER A 12 19.02 10.80 -10.33
C SER A 12 18.41 11.30 -11.62
N GLU A 13 17.10 11.25 -11.68
CA GLU A 13 16.32 11.53 -12.89
C GLU A 13 15.18 12.50 -12.60
N VAL A 14 14.83 13.29 -13.60
CA VAL A 14 13.70 14.23 -13.54
C VAL A 14 12.62 13.80 -14.53
N TYR A 15 11.42 13.62 -14.05
CA TYR A 15 10.27 13.24 -14.84
C TYR A 15 9.21 14.34 -14.81
N GLN A 16 8.66 14.67 -15.99
CA GLN A 16 7.62 15.68 -16.15
C GLN A 16 6.37 15.05 -16.78
N ASP A 17 5.18 15.46 -16.32
CA ASP A 17 3.88 15.04 -16.84
C ASP A 17 3.69 13.52 -16.91
N LYS A 18 4.21 12.78 -15.92
CA LYS A 18 4.16 11.32 -15.86
C LYS A 18 3.19 10.81 -14.82
N THR A 19 2.50 9.73 -15.15
CA THR A 19 1.76 8.91 -14.18
C THR A 19 2.70 7.91 -13.51
N ALA A 20 2.27 7.31 -12.40
CA ALA A 20 3.03 6.23 -11.74
C ALA A 20 3.31 5.04 -12.68
N VAL A 21 2.42 4.75 -13.63
CA VAL A 21 2.65 3.72 -14.66
C VAL A 21 3.71 4.14 -15.65
N ASP A 22 3.70 5.39 -16.10
CA ASP A 22 4.72 5.90 -17.02
C ASP A 22 6.10 5.85 -16.37
N LEU A 23 6.20 6.20 -15.08
CA LEU A 23 7.42 6.10 -14.28
C LEU A 23 7.89 4.65 -14.17
N THR A 24 6.96 3.73 -13.86
CA THR A 24 7.27 2.29 -13.81
C THR A 24 7.84 1.81 -15.15
N ASN A 25 7.22 2.18 -16.26
CA ASN A 25 7.67 1.78 -17.58
C ASN A 25 9.05 2.37 -17.93
N ALA A 26 9.33 3.60 -17.48
CA ALA A 26 10.63 4.24 -17.68
C ALA A 26 11.74 3.49 -16.92
N CYS A 27 11.54 3.21 -15.62
CA CYS A 27 12.49 2.46 -14.80
C CYS A 27 12.69 1.01 -15.31
N LEU A 28 11.61 0.34 -15.76
CA LEU A 28 11.75 -0.99 -16.36
C LEU A 28 12.56 -0.97 -17.64
N LYS A 29 12.32 0.02 -18.48
CA LYS A 29 13.05 0.18 -19.74
C LYS A 29 14.55 0.45 -19.50
N SER A 30 14.89 1.28 -18.52
CA SER A 30 16.30 1.56 -18.18
C SER A 30 17.04 0.30 -17.73
N CYS A 31 16.35 -0.61 -17.05
CA CYS A 31 16.89 -1.91 -16.61
C CYS A 31 16.78 -3.02 -17.67
N GLY A 32 16.32 -2.72 -18.90
CA GLY A 32 16.11 -3.73 -19.94
C GLY A 32 14.97 -4.71 -19.66
N LEU A 33 14.08 -4.37 -18.74
CA LEU A 33 12.93 -5.19 -18.39
C LEU A 33 11.69 -4.81 -19.21
N SER A 34 10.76 -5.76 -19.39
CA SER A 34 9.55 -5.54 -20.16
C SER A 34 8.43 -4.94 -19.33
N SER A 35 7.78 -3.90 -19.83
CA SER A 35 6.60 -3.28 -19.23
C SER A 35 5.30 -4.10 -19.38
N LYS A 36 5.31 -5.20 -20.11
CA LYS A 36 4.11 -6.03 -20.37
C LYS A 36 3.57 -6.75 -19.15
N SER A 37 4.32 -6.74 -18.06
CA SER A 37 3.98 -7.43 -16.81
C SER A 37 3.33 -6.51 -15.77
N THR A 38 2.81 -5.35 -16.17
CA THR A 38 2.15 -4.42 -15.24
C THR A 38 0.67 -4.25 -15.58
N LYS A 39 -0.19 -4.50 -14.60
CA LYS A 39 -1.63 -4.25 -14.71
C LYS A 39 -2.08 -3.29 -13.62
N THR A 40 -2.85 -2.29 -13.99
CA THR A 40 -3.30 -1.25 -13.06
C THR A 40 -4.81 -1.25 -12.90
N SER A 41 -5.26 -0.91 -11.71
CA SER A 41 -6.66 -0.61 -11.44
C SER A 41 -6.76 0.62 -10.56
N GLY A 42 -7.62 1.55 -10.96
CA GLY A 42 -7.78 2.84 -10.33
C GLY A 42 -7.42 4.01 -11.25
N LYS A 43 -7.73 5.22 -10.81
CA LYS A 43 -7.43 6.45 -11.55
C LYS A 43 -6.09 7.00 -11.09
N MET A 44 -5.15 7.07 -12.00
CA MET A 44 -3.84 7.69 -11.77
C MET A 44 -3.85 9.16 -12.17
N SER A 45 -3.26 9.99 -11.34
CA SER A 45 -3.00 11.39 -11.66
C SER A 45 -1.63 11.53 -12.34
N LYS A 46 -1.50 12.49 -13.21
CA LYS A 46 -0.19 12.90 -13.72
C LYS A 46 0.49 13.79 -12.68
N HIS A 47 1.77 13.59 -12.51
CA HIS A 47 2.62 14.47 -11.74
C HIS A 47 3.27 15.47 -12.71
N GLU A 48 3.11 16.76 -12.47
CA GLU A 48 3.76 17.81 -13.26
C GLU A 48 5.28 17.66 -13.19
N PHE A 49 5.77 17.29 -12.01
CA PHE A 49 7.20 17.13 -11.74
C PHE A 49 7.47 16.03 -10.72
N ARG A 50 8.42 15.15 -11.03
CA ARG A 50 8.90 14.10 -10.11
C ARG A 50 10.40 13.94 -10.23
N VAL A 51 11.06 13.93 -9.10
CA VAL A 51 12.52 13.75 -9.02
C VAL A 51 12.81 12.44 -8.32
N GLN A 52 13.63 11.64 -8.96
CA GLN A 52 14.40 10.57 -8.32
C GLN A 52 15.76 11.20 -7.99
N TYR A 53 16.21 11.10 -6.75
CA TYR A 53 17.47 11.68 -6.33
C TYR A 53 18.21 10.75 -5.40
N GLU A 54 19.33 10.21 -5.88
CA GLU A 54 20.22 9.29 -5.12
C GLU A 54 19.44 8.18 -4.40
N GLU A 55 18.45 7.61 -5.09
CA GLU A 55 17.62 6.51 -4.59
C GLU A 55 17.47 5.41 -5.65
N SER A 56 17.19 4.19 -5.21
CA SER A 56 16.94 3.09 -6.13
C SER A 56 15.63 3.30 -6.90
N ASP A 57 15.54 2.73 -8.11
CA ASP A 57 14.30 2.72 -8.90
C ASP A 57 13.16 2.07 -8.11
N PHE A 58 13.47 1.06 -7.29
CA PHE A 58 12.51 0.39 -6.42
C PHE A 58 11.96 1.32 -5.33
N ASP A 59 12.82 2.07 -4.64
CA ASP A 59 12.41 3.00 -3.58
C ASP A 59 11.64 4.18 -4.16
N PHE A 60 12.12 4.74 -5.29
CA PHE A 60 11.45 5.79 -6.04
C PHE A 60 10.01 5.40 -6.42
N LEU A 61 9.82 4.22 -7.02
CA LEU A 61 8.51 3.75 -7.43
C LEU A 61 7.64 3.40 -6.21
N SER A 62 8.20 2.77 -5.18
CA SER A 62 7.47 2.40 -3.97
C SER A 62 6.91 3.62 -3.24
N ARG A 63 7.71 4.68 -3.08
CA ARG A 63 7.21 5.93 -2.48
C ARG A 63 6.20 6.63 -3.38
N THR A 64 6.39 6.61 -4.70
CA THR A 64 5.44 7.20 -5.66
C THR A 64 4.08 6.50 -5.58
N PHE A 65 4.06 5.16 -5.54
CA PHE A 65 2.83 4.38 -5.38
C PHE A 65 2.14 4.69 -4.05
N ALA A 66 2.91 4.75 -2.96
CA ALA A 66 2.35 5.07 -1.65
C ALA A 66 1.72 6.47 -1.61
N GLU A 67 2.36 7.48 -2.22
CA GLU A 67 1.84 8.84 -2.32
C GLU A 67 0.56 8.91 -3.17
N ASP A 68 0.48 8.14 -4.25
CA ASP A 68 -0.70 8.04 -5.11
C ASP A 68 -1.80 7.16 -4.52
N GLY A 69 -1.52 6.50 -3.39
CA GLY A 69 -2.45 5.60 -2.71
C GLY A 69 -2.63 4.27 -3.42
N PHE A 70 -1.60 3.84 -4.14
CA PHE A 70 -1.52 2.51 -4.73
C PHE A 70 -0.75 1.57 -3.83
N HIS A 71 -1.20 0.35 -3.76
CA HIS A 71 -0.42 -0.78 -3.27
C HIS A 71 -0.09 -1.69 -4.44
N TRP A 72 1.00 -2.40 -4.33
CA TRP A 72 1.48 -3.28 -5.37
C TRP A 72 1.71 -4.70 -4.82
N TYR A 73 1.49 -5.67 -5.66
CA TYR A 73 1.74 -7.08 -5.37
C TYR A 73 1.90 -7.86 -6.68
N PHE A 74 2.42 -9.08 -6.56
CA PHE A 74 2.60 -9.96 -7.70
C PHE A 74 1.48 -10.97 -7.81
N GLY A 75 1.10 -11.21 -9.04
CA GLY A 75 0.39 -12.40 -9.44
C GLY A 75 -1.10 -12.39 -9.21
N ASP A 76 -1.73 -13.02 -10.16
CA ASP A 76 -2.95 -13.76 -9.97
C ASP A 76 -2.64 -15.25 -10.21
N GLU A 77 -3.66 -16.13 -10.06
CA GLU A 77 -3.51 -17.58 -10.27
C GLU A 77 -3.00 -17.94 -11.68
N SER A 78 -3.13 -17.02 -12.63
CA SER A 78 -2.77 -17.23 -14.04
C SER A 78 -1.38 -16.71 -14.41
N ASN A 79 -0.85 -15.74 -13.68
CA ASN A 79 0.44 -15.13 -13.98
C ASN A 79 1.12 -14.55 -12.74
N LEU A 80 2.01 -15.33 -12.14
CA LEU A 80 2.77 -14.96 -10.94
C LEU A 80 3.79 -13.84 -11.17
N ASP A 81 4.14 -13.54 -12.41
CA ASP A 81 5.09 -12.49 -12.76
C ASP A 81 4.42 -11.14 -13.07
N LEU A 82 3.10 -11.10 -13.00
CA LEU A 82 2.34 -9.88 -13.26
C LEU A 82 2.39 -8.94 -12.05
N LEU A 83 2.93 -7.74 -12.23
CA LEU A 83 2.86 -6.68 -11.24
C LEU A 83 1.49 -6.02 -11.28
N LEU A 84 0.79 -6.06 -10.18
CA LEU A 84 -0.51 -5.45 -10.00
C LEU A 84 -0.38 -4.17 -9.17
N LEU A 85 -0.83 -3.05 -9.73
CA LEU A 85 -0.96 -1.77 -9.03
C LEU A 85 -2.44 -1.52 -8.81
N GLN A 86 -2.86 -1.44 -7.56
CA GLN A 86 -4.26 -1.32 -7.19
C GLN A 86 -4.47 -0.22 -6.16
N ASP A 87 -5.49 0.60 -6.36
CA ASP A 87 -5.97 1.55 -5.36
C ASP A 87 -7.12 0.96 -4.52
N ALA A 88 -7.55 1.72 -3.52
CA ALA A 88 -8.64 1.29 -2.61
C ALA A 88 -10.02 1.17 -3.29
N SER A 89 -10.17 1.59 -4.55
CA SER A 89 -11.46 1.53 -5.26
C SER A 89 -11.89 0.12 -5.63
N ARG A 90 -10.95 -0.81 -5.70
CA ARG A 90 -11.24 -2.22 -5.99
C ARG A 90 -11.06 -3.09 -4.75
N PRO A 91 -12.04 -3.94 -4.45
CA PRO A 91 -11.86 -4.93 -3.40
C PRO A 91 -10.83 -5.98 -3.84
N PHE A 92 -10.01 -6.43 -2.91
CA PHE A 92 -9.14 -7.58 -3.15
C PHE A 92 -9.96 -8.80 -3.61
N PRO A 93 -9.52 -9.50 -4.65
CA PRO A 93 -10.19 -10.69 -5.13
C PRO A 93 -10.12 -11.82 -4.07
N ASN A 94 -11.02 -12.75 -4.20
CA ASN A 94 -11.09 -14.01 -3.47
C ASN A 94 -11.05 -13.94 -1.93
N LYS A 95 -11.86 -14.77 -1.32
CA LYS A 95 -11.88 -15.01 0.12
C LYS A 95 -11.42 -16.44 0.38
N THR A 96 -10.12 -16.61 0.63
CA THR A 96 -9.63 -17.89 1.12
C THR A 96 -10.08 -18.07 2.56
N LYS A 97 -10.67 -19.23 2.88
CA LYS A 97 -11.14 -19.54 4.23
C LYS A 97 -10.05 -20.33 4.97
N ILE A 98 -9.63 -19.82 6.11
CA ILE A 98 -8.66 -20.48 6.98
C ILE A 98 -9.32 -20.71 8.33
N LYS A 99 -9.18 -21.89 8.87
CA LYS A 99 -9.62 -22.22 10.23
C LYS A 99 -8.48 -21.99 11.23
N THR A 100 -8.79 -21.43 12.40
CA THR A 100 -7.84 -21.31 13.51
C THR A 100 -8.06 -22.44 14.49
N GLY A 101 -6.99 -23.05 15.00
CA GLY A 101 -7.06 -24.04 16.07
C GLY A 101 -5.98 -25.12 15.96
N LEU A 102 -5.79 -25.87 17.05
CA LEU A 102 -4.92 -27.04 17.08
C LEU A 102 -5.61 -28.22 16.41
N SER A 103 -4.88 -29.03 15.62
CA SER A 103 -5.39 -30.28 15.10
C SER A 103 -5.23 -31.35 16.16
N ASP A 104 -6.31 -31.98 16.54
CA ASP A 104 -6.27 -33.23 17.25
C ASP A 104 -6.07 -34.46 16.33
N GLY A 105 -6.01 -34.23 15.01
CA GLY A 105 -5.79 -35.31 14.04
C GLY A 105 -6.95 -36.30 13.88
N SER A 106 -8.05 -36.11 14.63
CA SER A 106 -9.07 -37.14 14.76
C SER A 106 -10.20 -37.12 13.74
N ASN A 107 -10.38 -35.98 13.03
CA ASN A 107 -11.43 -35.87 12.03
C ASN A 107 -10.83 -35.80 10.64
N GLY A 108 -11.11 -36.79 9.82
CA GLY A 108 -10.69 -36.94 8.43
C GLY A 108 -11.18 -35.82 7.46
N GLU A 109 -11.31 -34.60 7.93
CA GLU A 109 -11.53 -33.43 7.08
C GLU A 109 -10.27 -33.17 6.25
N LYS A 110 -10.30 -33.61 5.02
CA LYS A 110 -9.37 -33.19 3.97
C LYS A 110 -9.50 -31.68 3.84
N ASP A 111 -8.39 -30.93 3.93
CA ASP A 111 -8.31 -29.48 3.68
C ASP A 111 -8.49 -28.52 4.87
N ILE A 112 -8.09 -28.88 6.07
CA ILE A 112 -8.01 -27.89 7.15
C ILE A 112 -6.61 -27.29 7.18
N TYR A 113 -6.46 -26.16 6.48
CA TYR A 113 -5.26 -25.36 6.63
C TYR A 113 -5.34 -24.54 7.91
N ARG A 114 -4.35 -24.66 8.77
CA ARG A 114 -4.34 -24.06 10.08
C ARG A 114 -3.47 -22.86 10.17
N LEU A 115 -3.98 -21.88 10.88
CA LEU A 115 -3.24 -20.70 11.26
C LEU A 115 -2.48 -20.98 12.55
N ILE A 116 -1.16 -20.83 12.53
CA ILE A 116 -0.25 -21.05 13.63
C ILE A 116 0.28 -19.71 14.12
N GLY A 117 0.33 -19.53 15.44
CA GLY A 117 0.94 -18.34 16.04
C GLY A 117 0.24 -17.03 15.70
N PHE A 118 -1.11 -17.06 15.56
CA PHE A 118 -1.88 -15.89 15.24
C PHE A 118 -1.83 -14.86 16.36
N ARG A 119 -1.40 -13.64 16.01
CA ARG A 119 -1.33 -12.53 16.95
C ARG A 119 -1.82 -11.24 16.30
N GLU A 120 -2.39 -10.37 17.11
CA GLU A 120 -2.72 -9.00 16.72
C GLU A 120 -1.62 -8.06 17.18
N LYS A 121 -1.20 -7.20 16.28
CA LYS A 121 -0.33 -6.05 16.55
C LYS A 121 -1.08 -4.80 16.17
N GLY A 122 -0.85 -3.73 16.91
CA GLY A 122 -1.45 -2.45 16.59
C GLY A 122 -0.60 -1.28 17.04
N HIS A 123 -0.71 -0.19 16.30
CA HIS A 123 -0.13 1.09 16.65
C HIS A 123 -1.23 2.07 17.02
N VAL A 124 -0.93 2.90 18.00
CA VAL A 124 -1.84 3.98 18.40
C VAL A 124 -1.64 5.16 17.46
N VAL A 125 -2.72 5.62 16.84
CA VAL A 125 -2.70 6.75 15.92
C VAL A 125 -3.56 7.90 16.45
N PRO A 126 -3.22 9.16 16.13
CA PRO A 126 -4.04 10.31 16.48
C PRO A 126 -5.37 10.29 15.71
N GLY A 127 -6.39 10.96 16.25
CA GLY A 127 -7.70 11.03 15.63
C GLY A 127 -7.79 11.90 14.39
N ASN A 128 -6.86 12.83 14.21
CA ASN A 128 -6.84 13.73 13.08
C ASN A 128 -5.43 13.90 12.51
N ILE A 129 -5.38 14.11 11.21
CA ILE A 129 -4.17 14.51 10.49
C ILE A 129 -4.39 15.89 9.91
N LYS A 130 -3.40 16.75 10.11
CA LYS A 130 -3.27 18.03 9.41
C LYS A 130 -2.05 17.97 8.51
N VAL A 131 -2.26 18.08 7.21
CA VAL A 131 -1.19 18.16 6.24
C VAL A 131 -0.98 19.62 5.88
N LEU A 132 0.29 20.03 5.86
CA LEU A 132 0.73 21.36 5.47
C LEU A 132 1.64 21.24 4.26
N SER A 133 1.52 22.15 3.33
CA SER A 133 2.41 22.26 2.19
C SER A 133 2.58 23.72 1.80
N TYR A 134 3.75 24.10 1.30
CA TYR A 134 4.02 25.44 0.80
C TYR A 134 3.80 25.48 -0.71
N SER A 135 3.04 26.45 -1.18
CA SER A 135 2.89 26.73 -2.61
C SER A 135 3.90 27.81 -2.99
N VAL A 136 4.80 27.48 -3.90
CA VAL A 136 5.81 28.42 -4.40
C VAL A 136 5.14 29.52 -5.23
N ASP A 137 4.15 29.13 -6.07
CA ASP A 137 3.45 30.06 -6.97
C ASP A 137 2.74 31.19 -6.23
N ASP A 138 2.07 30.85 -5.13
CA ASP A 138 1.26 31.78 -4.36
C ASP A 138 1.99 32.33 -3.14
N ALA A 139 3.21 31.85 -2.85
CA ALA A 139 3.97 32.11 -1.62
C ALA A 139 3.14 31.88 -0.35
N THR A 140 2.25 30.88 -0.34
CA THR A 140 1.31 30.61 0.75
C THR A 140 1.46 29.21 1.31
N VAL A 141 1.16 29.05 2.61
CA VAL A 141 1.04 27.72 3.24
C VAL A 141 -0.40 27.23 3.06
N LYS A 142 -0.54 26.15 2.32
CA LYS A 142 -1.81 25.45 2.15
C LYS A 142 -1.93 24.34 3.21
N SER A 143 -3.13 24.06 3.67
CA SER A 143 -3.36 23.01 4.66
C SER A 143 -4.63 22.23 4.35
N GLY A 144 -4.58 20.95 4.64
CA GLY A 144 -5.74 20.07 4.58
C GLY A 144 -5.83 19.20 5.84
N LYS A 145 -7.02 18.70 6.13
CA LYS A 145 -7.28 17.86 7.32
C LYS A 145 -8.05 16.61 6.94
N SER A 146 -7.78 15.52 7.63
CA SER A 146 -8.57 14.29 7.58
C SER A 146 -8.71 13.69 8.98
N THR A 147 -9.79 12.96 9.20
CA THR A 147 -10.07 12.27 10.47
C THR A 147 -9.83 10.78 10.30
N LEU A 148 -9.18 10.16 11.28
CA LEU A 148 -8.97 8.73 11.34
C LEU A 148 -10.08 8.07 12.16
N SER A 149 -10.88 7.24 11.52
CA SER A 149 -12.03 6.58 12.16
C SER A 149 -11.64 5.56 13.24
N LYS A 150 -10.45 4.99 13.15
CA LYS A 150 -9.96 3.93 14.06
C LYS A 150 -9.21 4.46 15.29
N ALA A 151 -9.11 5.76 15.46
CA ALA A 151 -8.42 6.33 16.63
C ALA A 151 -9.15 6.01 17.93
N PRO A 152 -8.41 5.70 19.03
CA PRO A 152 -8.99 5.54 20.35
C PRO A 152 -9.76 6.77 20.79
N LYS A 153 -10.82 6.58 21.60
CA LYS A 153 -11.65 7.70 22.08
C LYS A 153 -10.82 8.83 22.75
N ALA A 154 -9.79 8.47 23.49
CA ALA A 154 -8.90 9.43 24.17
C ALA A 154 -8.10 10.30 23.17
N LEU A 155 -7.82 9.81 21.99
CA LEU A 155 -7.03 10.48 20.97
C LEU A 155 -7.85 11.08 19.81
N LYS A 156 -9.18 11.05 19.89
CA LYS A 156 -10.05 11.62 18.85
C LYS A 156 -9.78 13.10 18.56
N ARG A 157 -9.30 13.86 19.55
CA ARG A 157 -8.95 15.28 19.40
C ARG A 157 -7.48 15.53 19.09
N ALA A 158 -6.64 14.49 19.22
CA ALA A 158 -5.21 14.61 18.91
C ALA A 158 -5.02 14.85 17.41
N ILE A 159 -4.08 15.71 17.09
CA ILE A 159 -3.75 16.09 15.70
C ILE A 159 -2.28 15.76 15.46
N MET A 160 -2.01 14.98 14.41
CA MET A 160 -0.68 14.86 13.83
C MET A 160 -0.55 15.88 12.72
N ALA A 161 0.38 16.80 12.85
CA ALA A 161 0.73 17.71 11.77
C ALA A 161 1.91 17.14 10.99
N LYS A 162 1.79 17.06 9.67
CA LYS A 162 2.84 16.64 8.76
C LYS A 162 3.04 17.70 7.68
N TYR A 163 4.27 18.09 7.49
CA TYR A 163 4.65 18.92 6.36
C TYR A 163 5.03 18.01 5.19
N LEU A 164 4.39 18.22 4.04
CA LEU A 164 4.76 17.57 2.79
C LEU A 164 5.50 18.61 1.95
N PRO A 165 6.82 18.47 1.76
CA PRO A 165 7.53 19.34 0.83
C PRO A 165 6.96 19.12 -0.56
N THR A 166 6.61 20.18 -1.23
CA THR A 166 6.35 20.16 -2.66
C THR A 166 7.67 20.36 -3.39
N ALA A 167 7.86 19.63 -4.48
CA ALA A 167 8.88 20.00 -5.46
C ALA A 167 8.59 21.42 -5.95
N ALA A 168 9.62 22.18 -6.30
CA ALA A 168 9.53 23.61 -6.57
C ALA A 168 8.46 23.99 -7.61
N ASP A 169 8.13 23.06 -8.51
CA ASP A 169 7.18 23.26 -9.61
C ASP A 169 5.88 22.47 -9.48
N ASP A 170 5.70 21.73 -8.36
CA ASP A 170 4.50 20.92 -8.15
C ASP A 170 3.50 21.71 -7.30
N LYS A 171 2.31 21.94 -7.84
CA LYS A 171 1.22 22.53 -7.04
C LYS A 171 0.89 21.58 -5.89
N PRO A 172 0.88 22.06 -4.65
CA PRO A 172 0.57 21.20 -3.52
C PRO A 172 -0.81 20.59 -3.70
N ASP A 173 -0.83 19.33 -4.12
CA ASP A 173 -2.07 18.57 -4.20
C ASP A 173 -2.51 18.18 -2.78
N LEU A 174 -3.13 19.13 -2.10
CA LEU A 174 -3.84 18.92 -0.85
C LEU A 174 -5.30 18.57 -1.10
N SER A 175 -5.60 17.89 -2.20
CA SER A 175 -6.94 17.39 -2.46
C SER A 175 -7.40 16.54 -1.26
N SER A 176 -8.67 16.63 -0.98
CA SER A 176 -9.30 15.82 0.09
C SER A 176 -9.04 14.32 -0.11
N THR A 177 -8.88 13.91 -1.36
CA THR A 177 -8.57 12.51 -1.75
C THR A 177 -7.16 12.11 -1.34
N LYS A 178 -6.14 12.95 -1.60
CA LYS A 178 -4.74 12.64 -1.24
C LYS A 178 -4.55 12.59 0.28
N ILE A 179 -5.12 13.58 0.98
CA ILE A 179 -5.07 13.61 2.44
C ILE A 179 -5.81 12.42 3.05
N LYS A 180 -6.94 12.04 2.48
CA LYS A 180 -7.70 10.86 2.91
C LYS A 180 -6.89 9.57 2.70
N ARG A 181 -6.24 9.39 1.55
CA ARG A 181 -5.37 8.24 1.28
C ARG A 181 -4.20 8.15 2.28
N TYR A 182 -3.60 9.28 2.57
CA TYR A 182 -2.55 9.34 3.59
C TYR A 182 -3.07 8.96 4.98
N ALA A 183 -4.25 9.42 5.36
CA ALA A 183 -4.90 9.04 6.61
C ALA A 183 -5.27 7.54 6.63
N GLU A 184 -5.74 6.99 5.51
CA GLU A 184 -6.04 5.55 5.37
C GLU A 184 -4.78 4.70 5.50
N GLY A 185 -3.65 5.13 4.92
CA GLY A 185 -2.35 4.47 5.09
C GLY A 185 -1.93 4.38 6.55
N LEU A 186 -2.00 5.49 7.29
CA LEU A 186 -1.71 5.48 8.73
C LEU A 186 -2.72 4.63 9.53
N ALA A 187 -3.97 4.60 9.11
CA ALA A 187 -5.00 3.80 9.77
C ALA A 187 -4.81 2.29 9.51
N SER A 188 -4.14 1.88 8.44
CA SER A 188 -3.87 0.46 8.16
C SER A 188 -3.00 -0.18 9.23
N ASP A 189 -2.06 0.56 9.79
CA ASP A 189 -1.12 0.07 10.81
C ASP A 189 -1.74 -0.01 12.21
N THR A 190 -2.97 0.51 12.40
CA THR A 190 -3.64 0.46 13.71
C THR A 190 -4.01 -0.95 14.13
N GLN A 191 -4.17 -1.86 13.17
CA GLN A 191 -4.55 -3.23 13.43
C GLN A 191 -3.95 -4.14 12.37
N VAL A 192 -2.91 -4.85 12.73
CA VAL A 192 -2.21 -5.80 11.87
C VAL A 192 -2.28 -7.18 12.52
N PHE A 193 -2.64 -8.17 11.74
CA PHE A 193 -2.67 -9.56 12.18
C PHE A 193 -1.52 -10.32 11.54
N GLU A 194 -0.77 -11.03 12.35
CA GLU A 194 0.34 -11.88 11.90
C GLU A 194 0.06 -13.33 12.29
N GLY A 195 0.42 -14.24 11.40
CA GLY A 195 0.32 -15.66 11.65
C GLY A 195 1.01 -16.45 10.54
N ALA A 196 1.31 -17.70 10.79
CA ALA A 196 1.84 -18.65 9.82
C ALA A 196 0.77 -19.65 9.40
N CYS A 197 0.77 -20.01 8.13
CA CYS A 197 -0.17 -20.99 7.59
C CYS A 197 0.48 -21.74 6.42
N TYR A 198 0.25 -23.06 6.35
CA TYR A 198 0.74 -23.91 5.24
C TYR A 198 -0.28 -24.05 4.11
N HIS A 199 -1.07 -23.02 3.85
CA HIS A 199 -2.07 -23.05 2.78
C HIS A 199 -1.41 -22.78 1.42
N PRO A 200 -1.42 -23.73 0.47
CA PRO A 200 -0.70 -23.59 -0.81
C PRO A 200 -1.29 -22.51 -1.74
N ALA A 201 -2.57 -22.17 -1.57
CA ALA A 201 -3.23 -21.15 -2.39
C ALA A 201 -3.25 -19.75 -1.73
N LEU A 202 -2.39 -19.50 -0.74
CA LEU A 202 -2.23 -18.15 -0.20
C LEU A 202 -1.26 -17.35 -1.06
N TYR A 203 -1.70 -16.20 -1.50
CA TYR A 203 -0.89 -15.23 -2.21
C TYR A 203 -1.19 -13.80 -1.76
N LEU A 204 -0.32 -12.87 -2.09
CA LEU A 204 -0.49 -11.47 -1.76
C LEU A 204 -1.74 -10.87 -2.45
N GLY A 205 -2.39 -9.90 -1.81
CA GLY A 205 -3.57 -9.24 -2.38
C GLY A 205 -4.88 -10.03 -2.25
N GLN A 206 -4.92 -11.06 -1.41
CA GLN A 206 -6.16 -11.79 -1.11
C GLN A 206 -6.85 -11.28 0.16
N LYS A 207 -8.18 -11.43 0.18
CA LYS A 207 -8.94 -11.42 1.43
C LYS A 207 -8.94 -12.81 2.04
N ILE A 208 -8.58 -12.87 3.32
CA ILE A 208 -8.59 -14.11 4.09
C ILE A 208 -9.75 -14.03 5.09
N LYS A 209 -10.58 -15.07 5.13
CA LYS A 209 -11.57 -15.24 6.18
C LYS A 209 -11.03 -16.23 7.20
N ILE A 210 -10.78 -15.77 8.42
CA ILE A 210 -10.36 -16.59 9.54
C ILE A 210 -11.61 -17.01 10.32
N ASN A 211 -11.87 -18.31 10.39
CA ASN A 211 -12.95 -18.86 11.19
C ASN A 211 -12.36 -19.47 12.46
N PRO A 212 -12.75 -19.03 13.65
CA PRO A 212 -12.35 -19.70 14.87
C PRO A 212 -12.88 -21.15 14.87
N ILE A 213 -12.06 -22.09 15.27
CA ILE A 213 -12.53 -23.45 15.56
C ILE A 213 -13.23 -23.35 16.91
N SER A 214 -14.49 -23.73 16.95
CA SER A 214 -15.21 -23.87 18.20
C SER A 214 -14.45 -24.88 19.07
N GLN A 215 -13.92 -24.45 20.21
CA GLN A 215 -13.47 -25.36 21.23
C GLN A 215 -14.74 -26.05 21.76
N THR A 216 -15.01 -27.25 21.30
CA THR A 216 -15.94 -28.14 21.98
C THR A 216 -15.29 -28.45 23.32
N GLN A 217 -15.88 -27.89 24.37
CA GLN A 217 -15.59 -28.29 25.78
C GLN A 217 -15.89 -29.74 25.99
#